data_44090853fdad2a7b035cda48366eed87
#
_entry.id   44090853fdad2a7b035cda48366eed87
#
_cell.length_a   1.000
_cell.length_b   1.000
_cell.length_c   1.000
_cell.angle_alpha   90.00
_cell.angle_beta   90.00
_cell.angle_gamma   90.00
#
_symmetry.space_group_name_H-M   'P 1'
#
loop_
_entity.id
_entity.type
_entity.pdbx_description
1 polymer ?
#
loop_
_entity_poly.entity_id
_entity_poly.type
_entity_poly.pdbx_seq_one_letter_code
_entity_poly.pdbx_strand_id
1 'polypeptide(L)'
;SYEAQIEYYTEKIDANPDWTMVRLYADEGITGTSAKKRKDFLQMIRDCERGKIDLVITKSVSRFCRNTLDGLNYVRRLKRHGVGVYFEKENVNTLFMDNEMILTFMMSQAQAESESLSGNVKWGHRKNFKDGKVYYHCKNFLGYRWGADGQPEIDPEQAAVVRRIFSRFLLGHSVRQITTDLMTDGIKTATGKTVWHDSVIQKMLCNEKYIGDALLQKTYIADLFTREKR
;
A
#
# COMPACT_ATOMS: atom_id res chain seq x y z
N SER A 1 10.00 20.37 -10.70
CA SER A 1 11.33 19.79 -10.86
C SER A 1 12.15 20.02 -9.59
N TYR A 2 13.31 19.42 -9.47
CA TYR A 2 14.25 19.61 -8.35
C TYR A 2 14.76 21.07 -8.32
N GLU A 3 15.14 21.59 -9.47
CA GLU A 3 15.61 22.97 -9.65
C GLU A 3 14.58 24.01 -9.16
N ALA A 4 13.31 23.86 -9.52
CA ALA A 4 12.25 24.75 -9.05
C ALA A 4 12.04 24.73 -7.52
N GLN A 5 12.38 23.61 -6.86
CA GLN A 5 12.34 23.55 -5.39
C GLN A 5 13.52 24.29 -4.76
N ILE A 6 14.70 24.19 -5.36
CA ILE A 6 15.90 24.93 -4.93
C ILE A 6 15.63 26.43 -5.02
N GLU A 7 15.19 26.90 -6.19
CA GLU A 7 14.86 28.30 -6.44
C GLU A 7 13.84 28.82 -5.43
N TYR A 8 12.70 28.11 -5.28
CA TYR A 8 11.65 28.48 -4.33
C TYR A 8 12.14 28.65 -2.88
N TYR A 9 12.95 27.69 -2.37
CA TYR A 9 13.42 27.77 -1.00
C TYR A 9 14.55 28.79 -0.83
N THR A 10 15.37 29.04 -1.84
CA THR A 10 16.37 30.09 -1.83
C THR A 10 15.68 31.48 -1.74
N GLU A 11 14.75 31.75 -2.65
CA GLU A 11 13.98 33.00 -2.63
C GLU A 11 13.21 33.19 -1.31
N LYS A 12 12.60 32.14 -0.79
CA LYS A 12 11.85 32.19 0.47
C LYS A 12 12.72 32.53 1.66
N ILE A 13 13.93 32.00 1.73
CA ILE A 13 14.89 32.28 2.81
C ILE A 13 15.45 33.69 2.65
N ASP A 14 15.82 34.08 1.44
CA ASP A 14 16.39 35.40 1.15
C ASP A 14 15.37 36.53 1.37
N ALA A 15 14.08 36.24 1.19
CA ALA A 15 13.00 37.19 1.47
C ALA A 15 12.78 37.45 2.97
N ASN A 16 13.32 36.63 3.85
CA ASN A 16 13.19 36.82 5.31
C ASN A 16 14.49 37.39 5.90
N PRO A 17 14.49 38.65 6.42
CA PRO A 17 15.71 39.32 6.92
C PRO A 17 16.36 38.61 8.12
N ASP A 18 15.60 37.78 8.84
CA ASP A 18 16.08 37.06 10.04
C ASP A 18 16.70 35.68 9.66
N TRP A 19 16.68 35.29 8.39
CA TRP A 19 17.14 33.99 7.96
C TRP A 19 18.39 34.11 7.09
N THR A 20 19.27 33.13 7.23
CA THR A 20 20.46 32.99 6.38
C THR A 20 20.51 31.55 5.88
N MET A 21 20.62 31.38 4.56
CA MET A 21 20.77 30.07 3.95
C MET A 21 22.13 29.45 4.33
N VAL A 22 22.13 28.38 5.10
CA VAL A 22 23.33 27.64 5.46
C VAL A 22 23.67 26.63 4.36
N ARG A 23 22.72 25.75 4.03
CA ARG A 23 22.90 24.70 3.01
C ARG A 23 21.56 24.09 2.63
N LEU A 24 21.49 23.65 1.38
CA LEU A 24 20.40 22.81 0.90
C LEU A 24 20.80 21.34 1.01
N TYR A 25 19.91 20.50 1.56
CA TYR A 25 20.10 19.07 1.72
C TYR A 25 19.05 18.33 0.90
N ALA A 26 19.47 17.52 -0.07
CA ALA A 26 18.54 16.84 -0.96
C ALA A 26 19.06 15.44 -1.33
N ASP A 27 18.23 14.44 -1.02
CA ASP A 27 18.48 13.06 -1.40
C ASP A 27 17.74 12.76 -2.71
N GLU A 28 18.40 12.89 -3.83
CA GLU A 28 17.84 12.71 -5.17
C GLU A 28 17.51 11.23 -5.43
N GLY A 29 16.29 10.96 -5.93
CA GLY A 29 15.87 9.63 -6.41
C GLY A 29 15.74 8.54 -5.33
N ILE A 30 15.92 8.83 -4.05
CA ILE A 30 15.86 7.82 -2.99
C ILE A 30 14.43 7.67 -2.47
N THR A 31 13.87 6.45 -2.65
CA THR A 31 12.61 6.08 -2.01
C THR A 31 12.78 6.05 -0.48
N GLY A 32 12.09 6.94 0.23
CA GLY A 32 12.30 7.27 1.65
C GLY A 32 11.89 6.20 2.67
N THR A 33 12.00 4.91 2.36
CA THR A 33 11.64 3.81 3.27
C THR A 33 12.72 3.50 4.32
N SER A 34 13.93 4.02 4.17
CA SER A 34 15.00 3.85 5.17
C SER A 34 15.85 5.11 5.29
N ALA A 35 15.89 5.71 6.47
CA ALA A 35 16.74 6.87 6.77
C ALA A 35 18.23 6.59 6.51
N LYS A 36 18.67 5.33 6.65
CA LYS A 36 20.09 4.94 6.42
C LYS A 36 20.59 5.19 5.00
N LYS A 37 19.71 5.27 4.01
CA LYS A 37 20.07 5.56 2.61
C LYS A 37 20.09 7.05 2.29
N ARG A 38 19.57 7.92 3.17
CA ARG A 38 19.44 9.37 2.99
C ARG A 38 20.70 10.07 3.52
N LYS A 39 21.74 10.12 2.72
CA LYS A 39 23.05 10.66 3.12
C LYS A 39 22.98 12.15 3.48
N ASP A 40 22.27 12.94 2.68
CA ASP A 40 22.12 14.38 2.89
C ASP A 40 21.24 14.67 4.09
N PHE A 41 20.16 13.93 4.29
CA PHE A 41 19.34 14.04 5.50
C PHE A 41 20.15 13.76 6.76
N LEU A 42 20.95 12.69 6.78
CA LEU A 42 21.79 12.37 7.93
C LEU A 42 22.91 13.40 8.13
N GLN A 43 23.42 14.01 7.05
CA GLN A 43 24.37 15.10 7.15
C GLN A 43 23.71 16.34 7.76
N MET A 44 22.48 16.70 7.34
CA MET A 44 21.69 17.78 7.95
C MET A 44 21.55 17.59 9.46
N ILE A 45 21.15 16.37 9.90
CA ILE A 45 21.04 16.08 11.34
C ILE A 45 22.36 16.34 12.07
N ARG A 46 23.49 15.87 11.53
CA ARG A 46 24.82 16.11 12.12
C ARG A 46 25.21 17.60 12.16
N ASP A 47 24.87 18.36 11.13
CA ASP A 47 25.18 19.79 11.08
C ASP A 47 24.32 20.58 12.07
N CYS A 48 23.04 20.18 12.28
CA CYS A 48 22.19 20.70 13.35
C CYS A 48 22.78 20.43 14.73
N GLU A 49 23.24 19.21 15.00
CA GLU A 49 23.83 18.85 16.30
C GLU A 49 25.14 19.56 16.59
N ARG A 50 25.85 20.00 15.55
CA ARG A 50 27.07 20.82 15.65
C ARG A 50 26.80 22.31 15.81
N GLY A 51 25.52 22.70 15.93
CA GLY A 51 25.13 24.10 16.09
C GLY A 51 25.34 24.97 14.84
N LYS A 52 25.37 24.38 13.66
CA LYS A 52 25.50 25.14 12.41
C LYS A 52 24.15 25.60 11.85
N ILE A 53 23.06 25.01 12.33
CA ILE A 53 21.69 25.20 11.82
C ILE A 53 20.76 25.39 13.02
N ASP A 54 19.97 26.44 13.00
CA ASP A 54 18.99 26.76 14.04
C ASP A 54 17.56 26.38 13.63
N LEU A 55 17.31 26.33 12.31
CA LEU A 55 16.01 26.01 11.73
C LEU A 55 16.15 25.16 10.50
N VAL A 56 15.40 24.06 10.44
CA VAL A 56 15.22 23.22 9.26
C VAL A 56 13.87 23.53 8.64
N ILE A 57 13.84 23.92 7.35
CA ILE A 57 12.60 24.14 6.61
C ILE A 57 12.38 22.96 5.67
N THR A 58 11.19 22.39 5.70
CA THR A 58 10.80 21.26 4.83
C THR A 58 9.34 21.40 4.38
N LYS A 59 9.05 20.92 3.19
CA LYS A 59 7.73 21.05 2.58
C LYS A 59 6.60 20.42 3.44
N SER A 60 6.87 19.28 4.07
CA SER A 60 5.86 18.55 4.86
C SER A 60 6.51 17.49 5.74
N VAL A 61 5.75 17.00 6.72
CA VAL A 61 6.15 15.87 7.59
C VAL A 61 6.53 14.65 6.77
N SER A 62 5.76 14.31 5.73
CA SER A 62 6.02 13.14 4.88
C SER A 62 7.30 13.25 4.04
N ARG A 63 7.79 14.47 3.78
CA ARG A 63 9.09 14.70 3.13
C ARG A 63 10.25 14.62 4.12
N PHE A 64 10.03 15.11 5.33
CA PHE A 64 11.01 15.00 6.40
C PHE A 64 11.27 13.54 6.76
N CYS A 65 10.20 12.77 7.05
CA CYS A 65 10.32 11.34 7.22
C CYS A 65 9.02 10.60 6.89
N ARG A 66 9.14 9.36 6.39
CA ARG A 66 8.00 8.48 6.08
C ARG A 66 7.59 7.58 7.24
N ASN A 67 8.50 7.32 8.17
CA ASN A 67 8.19 6.57 9.38
C ASN A 67 7.99 7.59 10.51
N THR A 68 6.79 7.59 11.07
CA THR A 68 6.40 8.54 12.13
C THR A 68 7.27 8.41 13.37
N LEU A 69 7.65 7.18 13.77
CA LEU A 69 8.52 6.96 14.93
C LEU A 69 9.93 7.52 14.70
N ASP A 70 10.50 7.30 13.51
CA ASP A 70 11.79 7.87 13.14
C ASP A 70 11.72 9.38 13.12
N GLY A 71 10.65 9.94 12.52
CA GLY A 71 10.41 11.40 12.48
C GLY A 71 10.31 12.03 13.85
N LEU A 72 9.54 11.43 14.73
CA LEU A 72 9.40 11.88 16.11
C LEU A 72 10.76 11.89 16.84
N ASN A 73 11.56 10.82 16.65
CA ASN A 73 12.88 10.73 17.26
C ASN A 73 13.82 11.82 16.74
N TYR A 74 13.84 12.07 15.41
CA TYR A 74 14.65 13.13 14.84
C TYR A 74 14.19 14.53 15.29
N VAL A 75 12.90 14.82 15.28
CA VAL A 75 12.39 16.11 15.75
C VAL A 75 12.76 16.35 17.21
N ARG A 76 12.55 15.37 18.10
CA ARG A 76 12.94 15.47 19.52
C ARG A 76 14.46 15.64 19.70
N ARG A 77 15.26 14.95 18.86
CA ARG A 77 16.72 15.05 18.88
C ARG A 77 17.16 16.46 18.48
N LEU A 78 16.62 17.02 17.41
CA LEU A 78 16.90 18.38 16.96
C LEU A 78 16.47 19.42 18.00
N LYS A 79 15.30 19.26 18.58
CA LYS A 79 14.81 20.15 19.63
C LYS A 79 15.71 20.21 20.86
N ARG A 80 16.31 19.10 21.28
CA ARG A 80 17.30 19.09 22.39
C ARG A 80 18.53 19.94 22.09
N HIS A 81 18.86 20.14 20.82
CA HIS A 81 19.94 21.03 20.37
C HIS A 81 19.46 22.45 20.05
N GLY A 82 18.22 22.80 20.41
CA GLY A 82 17.65 24.11 20.13
C GLY A 82 17.23 24.34 18.67
N VAL A 83 17.23 23.27 17.84
CA VAL A 83 16.91 23.37 16.41
C VAL A 83 15.44 23.08 16.18
N GLY A 84 14.73 24.03 15.54
CA GLY A 84 13.35 23.87 15.09
C GLY A 84 13.25 23.14 13.76
N VAL A 85 12.12 22.47 13.51
CA VAL A 85 11.74 21.99 12.18
C VAL A 85 10.43 22.68 11.79
N TYR A 86 10.46 23.45 10.70
CA TYR A 86 9.29 24.10 10.15
C TYR A 86 8.72 23.27 8.99
N PHE A 87 7.53 22.76 9.21
CA PHE A 87 6.74 22.01 8.22
C PHE A 87 5.83 23.00 7.47
N GLU A 88 6.20 23.34 6.25
CA GLU A 88 5.56 24.40 5.48
C GLU A 88 4.08 24.11 5.20
N LYS A 89 3.77 22.91 4.69
CA LYS A 89 2.40 22.49 4.35
C LYS A 89 1.46 22.51 5.56
N GLU A 90 1.98 22.06 6.67
CA GLU A 90 1.24 21.97 7.93
C GLU A 90 1.27 23.30 8.72
N ASN A 91 2.10 24.26 8.31
CA ASN A 91 2.35 25.54 8.98
C ASN A 91 2.71 25.39 10.47
N VAL A 92 3.61 24.46 10.76
CA VAL A 92 4.00 24.09 12.12
C VAL A 92 5.51 24.22 12.31
N ASN A 93 5.92 24.95 13.39
CA ASN A 93 7.32 24.98 13.84
C ASN A 93 7.44 24.22 15.17
N THR A 94 8.24 23.16 15.15
CA THR A 94 8.40 22.25 16.30
C THR A 94 9.14 22.89 17.47
N LEU A 95 9.84 24.00 17.29
CA LEU A 95 10.54 24.69 18.37
C LEU A 95 9.57 25.20 19.44
N PHE A 96 8.39 25.68 19.02
CA PHE A 96 7.35 26.24 19.88
C PHE A 96 6.37 25.22 20.45
N MET A 97 6.52 23.92 20.12
CA MET A 97 5.68 22.84 20.61
C MET A 97 6.36 22.10 21.76
N ASP A 98 5.61 21.66 22.77
CA ASP A 98 6.14 20.72 23.74
C ASP A 98 6.24 19.29 23.17
N ASN A 99 6.81 18.36 23.95
CA ASN A 99 7.04 17.00 23.47
C ASN A 99 5.74 16.21 23.25
N GLU A 100 4.69 16.50 24.00
CA GLU A 100 3.39 15.82 23.87
C GLU A 100 2.63 16.35 22.64
N MET A 101 2.68 17.65 22.41
CA MET A 101 2.14 18.26 21.19
C MET A 101 2.84 17.73 19.94
N ILE A 102 4.17 17.60 19.94
CA ILE A 102 4.92 17.02 18.82
C ILE A 102 4.48 15.57 18.58
N LEU A 103 4.33 14.78 19.64
CA LEU A 103 3.88 13.39 19.53
C LEU A 103 2.47 13.32 18.93
N THR A 104 1.53 14.08 19.48
CA THR A 104 0.15 14.13 19.01
C THR A 104 0.05 14.57 17.55
N PHE A 105 0.78 15.63 17.20
CA PHE A 105 0.85 16.14 15.83
C PHE A 105 1.39 15.07 14.86
N MET A 106 2.52 14.45 15.18
CA MET A 106 3.12 13.42 14.32
C MET A 106 2.20 12.19 14.17
N MET A 107 1.53 11.77 15.23
CA MET A 107 0.57 10.66 15.17
C MET A 107 -0.65 11.01 14.32
N SER A 108 -1.21 12.21 14.45
CA SER A 108 -2.34 12.64 13.62
C SER A 108 -1.99 12.69 12.14
N GLN A 109 -0.78 13.13 11.79
CA GLN A 109 -0.30 13.13 10.42
C GLN A 109 -0.15 11.71 9.85
N ALA A 110 0.38 10.78 10.65
CA ALA A 110 0.48 9.37 10.22
C ALA A 110 -0.89 8.73 9.98
N GLN A 111 -1.85 9.04 10.82
CA GLN A 111 -3.23 8.58 10.67
C GLN A 111 -3.86 9.15 9.39
N ALA A 112 -3.77 10.46 9.17
CA ALA A 112 -4.30 11.12 7.98
C ALA A 112 -3.69 10.57 6.67
N GLU A 113 -2.39 10.30 6.66
CA GLU A 113 -1.73 9.67 5.51
C GLU A 113 -2.25 8.25 5.25
N SER A 114 -2.43 7.44 6.31
CA SER A 114 -2.98 6.09 6.22
C SER A 114 -4.42 6.09 5.68
N GLU A 115 -5.26 6.99 6.16
CA GLU A 115 -6.63 7.15 5.69
C GLU A 115 -6.69 7.59 4.22
N SER A 116 -5.84 8.55 3.83
CA SER A 116 -5.72 9.04 2.46
C SER A 116 -5.29 7.92 1.51
N LEU A 117 -4.27 7.14 1.86
CA LEU A 117 -3.81 5.99 1.08
C LEU A 117 -4.93 4.96 0.91
N SER A 118 -5.63 4.62 1.99
CA SER A 118 -6.77 3.70 1.94
C SER A 118 -7.89 4.22 1.04
N GLY A 119 -8.20 5.52 1.12
CA GLY A 119 -9.18 6.18 0.27
C GLY A 119 -8.82 6.09 -1.20
N ASN A 120 -7.56 6.38 -1.54
CA ASN A 120 -7.06 6.32 -2.92
C ASN A 120 -7.12 4.89 -3.49
N VAL A 121 -6.74 3.88 -2.70
CA VAL A 121 -6.84 2.47 -3.10
C VAL A 121 -8.30 2.06 -3.33
N LYS A 122 -9.20 2.42 -2.41
CA LYS A 122 -10.64 2.15 -2.56
C LYS A 122 -11.21 2.82 -3.80
N TRP A 123 -10.83 4.08 -4.06
CA TRP A 123 -11.25 4.81 -5.25
C TRP A 123 -10.74 4.15 -6.53
N GLY A 124 -9.46 3.76 -6.58
CA GLY A 124 -8.87 3.05 -7.72
C GLY A 124 -9.59 1.73 -8.02
N HIS A 125 -9.91 0.93 -6.99
CA HIS A 125 -10.68 -0.30 -7.15
C HIS A 125 -12.09 -0.02 -7.69
N ARG A 126 -12.80 0.97 -7.13
CA ARG A 126 -14.16 1.34 -7.59
C ARG A 126 -14.16 1.83 -9.03
N LYS A 127 -13.12 2.59 -9.43
CA LYS A 127 -12.97 3.03 -10.81
C LYS A 127 -12.78 1.83 -11.75
N ASN A 128 -11.88 0.91 -11.41
CA ASN A 128 -11.68 -0.31 -12.19
C ASN A 128 -12.97 -1.13 -12.33
N PHE A 129 -13.76 -1.21 -11.26
CA PHE A 129 -15.06 -1.92 -11.30
C PHE A 129 -16.07 -1.22 -12.22
N LYS A 130 -16.12 0.12 -12.20
CA LYS A 130 -16.97 0.88 -13.13
C LYS A 130 -16.55 0.70 -14.60
N ASP A 131 -15.24 0.59 -14.83
CA ASP A 131 -14.66 0.36 -16.16
C ASP A 131 -14.77 -1.12 -16.59
N GLY A 132 -15.47 -1.97 -15.84
CA GLY A 132 -15.63 -3.40 -16.14
C GLY A 132 -14.36 -4.24 -16.00
N LYS A 133 -13.32 -3.67 -15.38
CA LYS A 133 -12.06 -4.38 -15.18
C LYS A 133 -12.17 -5.33 -13.99
N VAL A 134 -12.36 -6.60 -14.29
CA VAL A 134 -12.40 -7.67 -13.27
C VAL A 134 -11.03 -8.32 -13.17
N TYR A 135 -10.52 -8.42 -11.95
CA TYR A 135 -9.25 -9.09 -11.70
C TYR A 135 -9.48 -10.57 -11.42
N TYR A 136 -8.87 -11.43 -12.22
CA TYR A 136 -8.89 -12.89 -12.05
C TYR A 136 -7.52 -13.38 -11.56
N HIS A 137 -7.54 -14.28 -10.57
CA HIS A 137 -6.34 -15.03 -10.18
C HIS A 137 -6.28 -16.35 -10.94
N CYS A 138 -6.02 -16.32 -12.26
CA CYS A 138 -6.03 -17.49 -13.11
C CYS A 138 -5.14 -18.63 -12.58
N LYS A 139 -4.04 -18.31 -11.89
CA LYS A 139 -3.14 -19.32 -11.29
C LYS A 139 -3.86 -20.29 -10.32
N ASN A 140 -4.90 -19.83 -9.65
CA ASN A 140 -5.66 -20.60 -8.65
C ASN A 140 -7.12 -20.82 -9.08
N PHE A 141 -7.44 -20.52 -10.34
CA PHE A 141 -8.79 -20.59 -10.87
C PHE A 141 -8.84 -21.67 -11.95
N LEU A 142 -9.27 -22.86 -11.59
CA LEU A 142 -9.31 -24.02 -12.48
C LEU A 142 -10.19 -23.72 -13.70
N GLY A 143 -9.76 -24.12 -14.88
CA GLY A 143 -10.46 -23.91 -16.15
C GLY A 143 -10.07 -22.66 -16.90
N TYR A 144 -9.21 -21.80 -16.32
CA TYR A 144 -8.76 -20.56 -16.94
C TYR A 144 -7.24 -20.42 -16.85
N ARG A 145 -6.66 -19.79 -17.86
CA ARG A 145 -5.25 -19.38 -17.93
C ARG A 145 -5.14 -17.94 -18.42
N TRP A 146 -3.98 -17.34 -18.26
CA TRP A 146 -3.71 -16.03 -18.87
C TRP A 146 -3.41 -16.20 -20.35
N GLY A 147 -4.15 -15.50 -21.20
CA GLY A 147 -3.86 -15.37 -22.62
C GLY A 147 -2.66 -14.48 -22.92
N ALA A 148 -2.22 -14.47 -24.16
CA ALA A 148 -1.10 -13.65 -24.62
C ALA A 148 -1.39 -12.14 -24.54
N ASP A 149 -2.65 -11.76 -24.60
CA ASP A 149 -3.16 -10.39 -24.47
C ASP A 149 -3.37 -9.94 -23.00
N GLY A 150 -3.05 -10.81 -22.03
CA GLY A 150 -3.26 -10.54 -20.61
C GLY A 150 -4.72 -10.65 -20.16
N GLN A 151 -5.61 -11.22 -21.00
CA GLN A 151 -6.97 -11.54 -20.62
C GLN A 151 -7.10 -13.01 -20.20
N PRO A 152 -8.10 -13.34 -19.36
CA PRO A 152 -8.39 -14.74 -19.01
C PRO A 152 -8.89 -15.52 -20.23
N GLU A 153 -8.26 -16.61 -20.56
CA GLU A 153 -8.68 -17.56 -21.57
C GLU A 153 -9.11 -18.88 -20.94
N ILE A 154 -10.01 -19.60 -21.60
CA ILE A 154 -10.39 -20.95 -21.20
C ILE A 154 -9.23 -21.89 -21.48
N ASP A 155 -8.81 -22.64 -20.46
CA ASP A 155 -7.91 -23.80 -20.61
C ASP A 155 -8.75 -25.03 -20.91
N PRO A 156 -8.68 -25.62 -22.12
CA PRO A 156 -9.58 -26.70 -22.54
C PRO A 156 -9.50 -27.94 -21.64
N GLU A 157 -8.30 -28.31 -21.19
CA GLU A 157 -8.08 -29.50 -20.34
C GLU A 157 -8.68 -29.27 -18.94
N GLN A 158 -8.39 -28.15 -18.34
CA GLN A 158 -8.95 -27.81 -17.04
C GLN A 158 -10.45 -27.53 -17.09
N ALA A 159 -10.96 -26.96 -18.18
CA ALA A 159 -12.38 -26.72 -18.38
C ALA A 159 -13.18 -28.04 -18.47
N ALA A 160 -12.61 -29.11 -19.05
CA ALA A 160 -13.20 -30.44 -19.06
C ALA A 160 -13.40 -30.97 -17.61
N VAL A 161 -12.42 -30.75 -16.73
CA VAL A 161 -12.54 -31.11 -15.30
C VAL A 161 -13.64 -30.32 -14.61
N VAL A 162 -13.71 -29.00 -14.85
CA VAL A 162 -14.77 -28.14 -14.29
C VAL A 162 -16.14 -28.62 -14.75
N ARG A 163 -16.35 -28.86 -16.05
CA ARG A 163 -17.62 -29.37 -16.59
C ARG A 163 -17.99 -30.72 -15.97
N ARG A 164 -17.03 -31.60 -15.78
CA ARG A 164 -17.23 -32.88 -15.10
C ARG A 164 -17.71 -32.70 -13.66
N ILE A 165 -17.11 -31.79 -12.90
CA ILE A 165 -17.55 -31.50 -11.51
C ILE A 165 -19.00 -31.04 -11.49
N PHE A 166 -19.35 -30.07 -12.32
CA PHE A 166 -20.72 -29.56 -12.39
C PHE A 166 -21.73 -30.64 -12.86
N SER A 167 -21.39 -31.43 -13.90
CA SER A 167 -22.26 -32.51 -14.41
C SER A 167 -22.48 -33.58 -13.35
N ARG A 168 -21.44 -34.02 -12.63
CA ARG A 168 -21.59 -35.01 -11.56
C ARG A 168 -22.49 -34.49 -10.43
N PHE A 169 -22.31 -33.23 -10.05
CA PHE A 169 -23.16 -32.61 -9.03
C PHE A 169 -24.63 -32.55 -9.45
N LEU A 170 -24.91 -32.17 -10.71
CA LEU A 170 -26.29 -32.15 -11.28
C LEU A 170 -26.92 -33.53 -11.37
N LEU A 171 -26.12 -34.58 -11.53
CA LEU A 171 -26.56 -35.98 -11.52
C LEU A 171 -26.82 -36.51 -10.09
N GLY A 172 -26.65 -35.66 -9.05
CA GLY A 172 -26.95 -36.02 -7.66
C GLY A 172 -25.78 -36.65 -6.89
N HIS A 173 -24.55 -36.67 -7.45
CA HIS A 173 -23.40 -37.15 -6.69
C HIS A 173 -23.07 -36.16 -5.55
N SER A 174 -22.73 -36.72 -4.39
CA SER A 174 -22.26 -35.88 -3.27
C SER A 174 -20.89 -35.24 -3.56
N VAL A 175 -20.64 -34.09 -2.94
CA VAL A 175 -19.32 -33.40 -3.06
C VAL A 175 -18.18 -34.35 -2.72
N ARG A 176 -18.34 -35.19 -1.68
CA ARG A 176 -17.34 -36.17 -1.26
C ARG A 176 -17.07 -37.24 -2.31
N GLN A 177 -18.11 -37.74 -3.00
CA GLN A 177 -17.94 -38.68 -4.12
C GLN A 177 -17.17 -38.05 -5.26
N ILE A 178 -17.53 -36.81 -5.63
CA ILE A 178 -16.82 -36.05 -6.68
C ILE A 178 -15.34 -35.87 -6.31
N THR A 179 -15.06 -35.48 -5.04
CA THR A 179 -13.69 -35.33 -4.54
C THR A 179 -12.90 -36.64 -4.64
N THR A 180 -13.51 -37.76 -4.24
CA THR A 180 -12.88 -39.08 -4.29
C THR A 180 -12.60 -39.51 -5.73
N ASP A 181 -13.56 -39.35 -6.64
CA ASP A 181 -13.45 -39.69 -8.06
C ASP A 181 -12.26 -38.92 -8.71
N LEU A 182 -12.15 -37.60 -8.43
CA LEU A 182 -11.04 -36.79 -8.97
C LEU A 182 -9.69 -37.25 -8.46
N MET A 183 -9.57 -37.63 -7.18
CA MET A 183 -8.34 -38.14 -6.61
C MET A 183 -7.98 -39.51 -7.17
N THR A 184 -8.96 -40.41 -7.33
CA THR A 184 -8.78 -41.77 -7.90
C THR A 184 -8.29 -41.68 -9.33
N ASP A 185 -8.82 -40.74 -10.11
CA ASP A 185 -8.43 -40.52 -11.52
C ASP A 185 -7.11 -39.73 -11.65
N GLY A 186 -6.46 -39.36 -10.53
CA GLY A 186 -5.20 -38.63 -10.53
C GLY A 186 -5.27 -37.21 -11.04
N ILE A 187 -6.47 -36.63 -11.09
CA ILE A 187 -6.69 -35.24 -11.57
C ILE A 187 -6.13 -34.25 -10.58
N LYS A 188 -5.30 -33.33 -11.07
CA LYS A 188 -4.66 -32.30 -10.25
C LYS A 188 -5.56 -31.09 -10.06
N THR A 189 -5.44 -30.44 -8.88
CA THR A 189 -6.07 -29.14 -8.60
C THR A 189 -5.43 -28.03 -9.43
N ALA A 190 -6.04 -26.84 -9.47
CA ALA A 190 -5.48 -25.65 -10.14
C ALA A 190 -4.05 -25.31 -9.67
N THR A 191 -3.68 -25.67 -8.45
CA THR A 191 -2.34 -25.46 -7.88
C THR A 191 -1.40 -26.65 -8.08
N GLY A 192 -1.80 -27.64 -8.87
CA GLY A 192 -0.98 -28.84 -9.18
C GLY A 192 -0.96 -29.92 -8.09
N LYS A 193 -1.76 -29.80 -7.02
CA LYS A 193 -1.85 -30.78 -5.94
C LYS A 193 -2.74 -31.95 -6.37
N THR A 194 -2.42 -33.14 -5.87
CA THR A 194 -3.22 -34.38 -6.11
C THR A 194 -4.36 -34.54 -5.12
N VAL A 195 -4.28 -33.88 -3.95
CA VAL A 195 -5.30 -33.96 -2.92
C VAL A 195 -6.36 -32.90 -3.13
N TRP A 196 -7.60 -33.34 -3.29
CA TRP A 196 -8.77 -32.49 -3.34
C TRP A 196 -9.46 -32.43 -1.99
N HIS A 197 -10.01 -31.28 -1.64
CA HIS A 197 -10.82 -31.08 -0.45
C HIS A 197 -12.27 -30.75 -0.84
N ASP A 198 -13.23 -31.27 -0.11
CA ASP A 198 -14.67 -31.03 -0.32
C ASP A 198 -15.00 -29.54 -0.37
N SER A 199 -14.34 -28.74 0.47
CA SER A 199 -14.50 -27.28 0.50
C SER A 199 -14.08 -26.59 -0.80
N VAL A 200 -13.15 -27.15 -1.57
CA VAL A 200 -12.73 -26.61 -2.87
C VAL A 200 -13.84 -26.82 -3.89
N ILE A 201 -14.40 -28.03 -3.94
CA ILE A 201 -15.54 -28.35 -4.84
C ILE A 201 -16.75 -27.47 -4.49
N GLN A 202 -17.10 -27.33 -3.20
CA GLN A 202 -18.20 -26.46 -2.78
C GLN A 202 -17.99 -25.00 -3.23
N LYS A 203 -16.77 -24.47 -3.05
CA LYS A 203 -16.44 -23.13 -3.51
C LYS A 203 -16.51 -22.98 -5.02
N MET A 204 -16.15 -24.02 -5.78
CA MET A 204 -16.27 -24.02 -7.23
C MET A 204 -17.72 -23.98 -7.67
N LEU A 205 -18.57 -24.82 -7.10
CA LEU A 205 -20.00 -24.89 -7.43
C LEU A 205 -20.75 -23.59 -7.10
N CYS A 206 -20.29 -22.83 -6.10
CA CYS A 206 -20.88 -21.55 -5.70
C CYS A 206 -20.22 -20.32 -6.36
N ASN A 207 -19.25 -20.51 -7.29
CA ASN A 207 -18.52 -19.41 -7.85
C ASN A 207 -19.16 -18.89 -9.13
N GLU A 208 -19.76 -17.71 -9.06
CA GLU A 208 -20.43 -17.04 -10.17
C GLU A 208 -19.58 -16.82 -11.42
N LYS A 209 -18.27 -16.85 -11.27
CA LYS A 209 -17.36 -16.66 -12.41
C LYS A 209 -17.41 -17.79 -13.45
N TYR A 210 -17.88 -18.98 -13.03
CA TYR A 210 -18.07 -20.09 -13.96
C TYR A 210 -19.29 -19.94 -14.89
N ILE A 211 -20.19 -19.01 -14.57
CA ILE A 211 -21.31 -18.66 -15.46
C ILE A 211 -21.09 -17.34 -16.21
N GLY A 212 -19.87 -16.77 -16.09
CA GLY A 212 -19.49 -15.53 -16.77
C GLY A 212 -19.76 -14.27 -15.98
N ASP A 213 -20.31 -14.34 -14.78
CA ASP A 213 -20.59 -13.20 -13.91
C ASP A 213 -19.41 -12.88 -12.99
N ALA A 214 -19.34 -11.64 -12.53
CA ALA A 214 -18.38 -11.21 -11.53
C ALA A 214 -19.05 -10.34 -10.47
N LEU A 215 -19.38 -10.92 -9.31
CA LEU A 215 -19.84 -10.15 -8.18
C LEU A 215 -18.67 -9.43 -7.54
N LEU A 216 -18.65 -8.12 -7.71
CA LEU A 216 -17.61 -7.23 -7.21
C LEU A 216 -17.97 -6.72 -5.81
N GLN A 217 -16.95 -6.38 -5.03
CA GLN A 217 -17.11 -5.77 -3.71
C GLN A 217 -17.91 -6.61 -2.72
N LYS A 218 -17.75 -7.95 -2.74
CA LYS A 218 -18.42 -8.90 -1.82
C LYS A 218 -18.20 -8.57 -0.35
N THR A 219 -17.09 -7.94 -0.03
CA THR A 219 -16.74 -7.49 1.32
C THR A 219 -16.02 -6.16 1.27
N TYR A 220 -16.14 -5.37 2.32
CA TYR A 220 -15.34 -4.17 2.50
C TYR A 220 -14.83 -4.07 3.95
N ILE A 221 -13.72 -3.38 4.13
CA ILE A 221 -13.19 -3.08 5.46
C ILE A 221 -13.94 -1.87 5.98
N ALA A 222 -14.74 -2.05 7.02
CA ALA A 222 -15.55 -1.00 7.64
C ALA A 222 -14.68 -0.07 8.48
N ASP A 223 -13.73 -0.61 9.23
CA ASP A 223 -12.81 0.12 10.08
C ASP A 223 -11.36 -0.28 9.76
N LEU A 224 -10.51 0.73 9.52
CA LEU A 224 -9.10 0.54 9.17
C LEU A 224 -8.24 0.02 10.34
N PHE A 225 -8.61 0.36 11.57
CA PHE A 225 -7.85 0.00 12.76
C PHE A 225 -8.17 -1.42 13.22
N THR A 226 -9.44 -1.74 13.33
CA THR A 226 -9.91 -3.06 13.75
C THR A 226 -9.89 -4.08 12.62
N ARG A 227 -9.75 -3.60 11.36
CA ARG A 227 -9.89 -4.41 10.12
C ARG A 227 -11.20 -5.19 10.06
N GLU A 228 -12.25 -4.66 10.71
CA GLU A 228 -13.59 -5.26 10.65
C GLU A 228 -14.07 -5.34 9.21
N LYS A 229 -14.41 -6.55 8.76
CA LYS A 229 -15.00 -6.79 7.44
C LYS A 229 -16.51 -6.84 7.56
N ARG A 230 -17.18 -6.20 6.63
CA ARG A 230 -18.63 -6.30 6.41
C ARG A 230 -18.93 -6.68 4.98
#